data_12de2da6d05d30e335e78b28d368232d
#
_entry.id   12de2da6d05d30e335e78b28d368232d
#
_cell.length_a   1.000
_cell.length_b   1.000
_cell.length_c   1.000
_cell.angle_alpha   90.00
_cell.angle_beta   90.00
_cell.angle_gamma   90.00
#
_symmetry.space_group_name_H-M   'P 1'
#
loop_
_entity.id
_entity.type
_entity.pdbx_description
1 polymer ?
#
loop_
_entity_poly.entity_id
_entity_poly.type
_entity_poly.pdbx_seq_one_letter_code
_entity_poly.pdbx_strand_id
1 'polypeptide(L)'
;MKRIEHKTFKDNRGSYTPISTTELDLKWTQCSISVNDKEYTFRGLHYQLNPPQTKYIKVVQGSIVDFAVDLQTGETDYIVLRDSDSVLIPNDKAHGFLTLEPNTIVVYLVEGEYNPDSEHSVVWTTNPVVKDVVNNFRGNHPLVISEKDAIGK
;
A
#
# COMPACT_ATOMS: atom_id res chain seq x y z
N MET A 1 2.29 3.58 -10.45
CA MET A 1 1.03 3.65 -9.67
C MET A 1 0.15 4.74 -10.20
N LYS A 2 -1.16 4.59 -10.07
CA LYS A 2 -2.12 5.53 -10.63
C LYS A 2 -3.13 5.92 -9.55
N ARG A 3 -3.26 7.22 -9.25
CA ARG A 3 -4.28 7.74 -8.33
C ARG A 3 -5.68 7.49 -8.91
N ILE A 4 -6.59 7.00 -8.08
CA ILE A 4 -7.98 6.74 -8.45
C ILE A 4 -8.87 7.71 -7.68
N GLU A 5 -9.81 8.34 -8.38
CA GLU A 5 -10.80 9.22 -7.78
C GLU A 5 -12.17 8.56 -7.80
N HIS A 6 -12.91 8.70 -6.70
CA HIS A 6 -14.26 8.19 -6.56
C HIS A 6 -15.23 9.33 -6.26
N LYS A 7 -16.45 9.16 -6.70
CA LYS A 7 -17.52 10.09 -6.32
C LYS A 7 -17.99 9.78 -4.92
N THR A 8 -17.97 10.79 -4.06
CA THR A 8 -18.44 10.71 -2.68
C THR A 8 -19.74 11.50 -2.53
N PHE A 9 -20.74 10.86 -1.94
CA PHE A 9 -22.04 11.47 -1.65
C PHE A 9 -22.10 11.85 -0.18
N LYS A 10 -22.42 13.11 0.11
CA LYS A 10 -22.50 13.63 1.48
C LYS A 10 -23.90 14.09 1.80
N ASP A 11 -24.33 13.82 3.03
CA ASP A 11 -25.56 14.35 3.59
C ASP A 11 -25.40 14.54 5.11
N ASN A 12 -26.50 14.78 5.84
CA ASN A 12 -26.46 15.01 7.29
C ASN A 12 -25.99 13.79 8.10
N ARG A 13 -25.88 12.60 7.51
CA ARG A 13 -25.38 11.40 8.16
C ARG A 13 -23.87 11.23 8.02
N GLY A 14 -23.22 11.95 7.08
CA GLY A 14 -21.81 11.81 6.77
C GLY A 14 -21.60 11.61 5.28
N SER A 15 -20.79 10.62 4.89
CA SER A 15 -20.44 10.38 3.50
C SER A 15 -20.60 8.92 3.09
N TYR A 16 -20.80 8.71 1.80
CA TYR A 16 -20.89 7.38 1.17
C TYR A 16 -20.12 7.39 -0.13
N THR A 17 -19.18 6.46 -0.26
CA THR A 17 -18.34 6.35 -1.46
C THR A 17 -18.42 4.92 -2.00
N PRO A 18 -19.16 4.67 -3.09
CA PRO A 18 -19.17 3.37 -3.73
C PRO A 18 -17.88 3.15 -4.53
N ILE A 19 -17.36 1.92 -4.47
CA ILE A 19 -16.17 1.50 -5.22
C ILE A 19 -16.60 0.33 -6.09
N SER A 20 -16.59 0.55 -7.40
CA SER A 20 -17.05 -0.44 -8.38
C SER A 20 -15.86 -1.16 -9.00
N THR A 21 -15.88 -2.49 -8.98
CA THR A 21 -14.87 -3.30 -9.67
C THR A 21 -14.93 -3.15 -11.19
N THR A 22 -16.13 -2.84 -11.73
CA THR A 22 -16.30 -2.54 -13.16
C THR A 22 -15.58 -1.24 -13.54
N GLU A 23 -15.73 -0.20 -12.72
CA GLU A 23 -15.06 1.08 -12.92
C GLU A 23 -13.53 0.95 -12.80
N LEU A 24 -13.06 0.13 -11.86
CA LEU A 24 -11.64 -0.13 -11.66
C LEU A 24 -11.05 -1.10 -12.70
N ASP A 25 -11.91 -1.79 -13.46
CA ASP A 25 -11.50 -2.89 -14.34
C ASP A 25 -10.67 -3.94 -13.59
N LEU A 26 -11.14 -4.30 -12.40
CA LEU A 26 -10.43 -5.17 -11.47
C LEU A 26 -11.32 -6.33 -11.07
N LYS A 27 -10.82 -7.55 -11.21
CA LYS A 27 -11.48 -8.79 -10.73
C LYS A 27 -10.82 -9.21 -9.42
N TRP A 28 -11.16 -8.50 -8.36
CA TRP A 28 -10.55 -8.75 -7.06
C TRP A 28 -10.97 -10.09 -6.47
N THR A 29 -10.02 -10.79 -5.90
CA THR A 29 -10.19 -12.10 -5.25
C THR A 29 -10.12 -12.00 -3.74
N GLN A 30 -9.62 -10.89 -3.23
CA GLN A 30 -9.43 -10.70 -1.80
C GLN A 30 -9.56 -9.22 -1.43
N CYS A 31 -10.27 -8.96 -0.34
CA CYS A 31 -10.30 -7.66 0.32
C CYS A 31 -9.57 -7.81 1.65
N SER A 32 -8.56 -6.98 1.90
CA SER A 32 -7.79 -7.01 3.14
C SER A 32 -7.86 -5.64 3.82
N ILE A 33 -7.84 -5.65 5.14
CA ILE A 33 -7.87 -4.44 5.96
C ILE A 33 -6.65 -4.46 6.87
N SER A 34 -5.82 -3.43 6.80
CA SER A 34 -4.73 -3.27 7.76
C SER A 34 -5.05 -2.12 8.72
N VAL A 35 -4.94 -2.41 9.99
CA VAL A 35 -5.11 -1.42 11.07
C VAL A 35 -3.72 -1.22 11.69
N ASN A 36 -3.29 0.03 11.74
CA ASN A 36 -1.94 0.39 12.19
C ASN A 36 -2.06 1.36 13.36
N ASP A 37 -1.85 0.85 14.56
CA ASP A 37 -2.08 1.61 15.79
C ASP A 37 -1.05 2.74 15.97
N LYS A 38 0.20 2.50 15.53
CA LYS A 38 1.32 3.43 15.72
C LYS A 38 1.70 4.11 14.41
N GLU A 39 2.06 5.40 14.51
CA GLU A 39 2.70 6.10 13.39
C GLU A 39 4.04 5.45 13.04
N TYR A 40 4.47 5.65 11.81
CA TYR A 40 5.70 5.08 11.24
C TYR A 40 5.74 3.56 11.29
N THR A 41 4.59 2.94 11.06
CA THR A 41 4.48 1.51 10.78
C THR A 41 4.76 1.28 9.31
N PHE A 42 5.74 0.43 9.01
CA PHE A 42 6.10 0.05 7.64
C PHE A 42 5.66 -1.38 7.35
N ARG A 43 5.01 -1.56 6.21
CA ARG A 43 4.63 -2.88 5.68
C ARG A 43 5.13 -2.99 4.25
N GLY A 44 5.92 -4.00 3.95
CA GLY A 44 6.45 -4.25 2.62
C GLY A 44 7.97 -4.39 2.58
N LEU A 45 8.58 -4.35 1.46
CA LEU A 45 7.96 -4.32 0.12
C LEU A 45 7.57 -5.74 -0.29
N HIS A 46 6.33 -5.94 -0.72
CA HIS A 46 5.83 -7.28 -1.06
C HIS A 46 5.45 -7.38 -2.52
N TYR A 47 5.70 -8.56 -3.11
CA TYR A 47 5.22 -8.90 -4.44
C TYR A 47 4.99 -10.39 -4.55
N GLN A 48 4.23 -10.79 -5.55
CA GLN A 48 3.93 -12.20 -5.86
C GLN A 48 4.14 -12.42 -7.35
N LEU A 49 4.77 -13.53 -7.69
CA LEU A 49 5.11 -13.85 -9.08
C LEU A 49 4.07 -14.75 -9.75
N ASN A 50 3.47 -15.67 -9.03
CA ASN A 50 2.59 -16.67 -9.62
C ASN A 50 1.36 -16.96 -8.74
N PRO A 51 0.20 -16.37 -9.04
CA PRO A 51 0.01 -15.33 -10.05
C PRO A 51 0.52 -13.97 -9.57
N PRO A 52 0.84 -13.04 -10.48
CA PRO A 52 1.13 -11.66 -10.08
C PRO A 52 -0.15 -10.99 -9.58
N GLN A 53 0.01 -10.02 -8.69
CA GLN A 53 -1.13 -9.37 -8.04
C GLN A 53 -1.20 -7.88 -8.35
N THR A 54 -2.36 -7.45 -8.87
CA THR A 54 -2.72 -6.04 -8.98
C THR A 54 -3.43 -5.63 -7.69
N LYS A 55 -3.09 -4.47 -7.14
CA LYS A 55 -3.62 -4.00 -5.86
C LYS A 55 -4.26 -2.63 -6.00
N TYR A 56 -5.47 -2.51 -5.50
CA TYR A 56 -6.12 -1.24 -5.27
C TYR A 56 -5.99 -0.91 -3.78
N ILE A 57 -5.39 0.24 -3.48
CA ILE A 57 -5.08 0.67 -2.11
C ILE A 57 -5.93 1.90 -1.78
N LYS A 58 -6.66 1.86 -0.68
CA LYS A 58 -7.46 3.00 -0.22
C LYS A 58 -7.17 3.29 1.25
N VAL A 59 -6.84 4.53 1.55
CA VAL A 59 -6.74 5.00 2.93
C VAL A 59 -8.13 5.35 3.42
N VAL A 60 -8.59 4.64 4.44
CA VAL A 60 -9.90 4.87 5.06
C VAL A 60 -9.79 5.87 6.19
N GLN A 61 -8.69 5.84 6.92
CA GLN A 61 -8.40 6.74 8.04
C GLN A 61 -6.91 6.96 8.15
N GLY A 62 -6.49 8.18 8.43
CA GLY A 62 -5.08 8.53 8.61
C GLY A 62 -4.39 8.88 7.31
N SER A 63 -3.10 8.61 7.22
CA SER A 63 -2.27 8.90 6.05
C SER A 63 -1.09 7.96 5.94
N ILE A 64 -0.65 7.75 4.71
CA ILE A 64 0.51 6.92 4.40
C ILE A 64 1.36 7.58 3.32
N VAL A 65 2.62 7.18 3.23
CA VAL A 65 3.36 7.28 1.97
C VAL A 65 3.42 5.86 1.38
N ASP A 66 2.94 5.74 0.15
CA ASP A 66 2.79 4.47 -0.55
C ASP A 66 3.88 4.34 -1.60
N PHE A 67 4.46 3.14 -1.75
CA PHE A 67 5.60 2.88 -2.62
C PHE A 67 5.27 1.79 -3.63
N ALA A 68 5.67 2.01 -4.87
CA ALA A 68 5.65 0.99 -5.92
C ALA A 68 7.03 0.92 -6.58
N VAL A 69 7.64 -0.26 -6.54
CA VAL A 69 8.98 -0.49 -7.06
C VAL A 69 8.90 -1.45 -8.24
N ASP A 70 9.38 -1.02 -9.40
CA ASP A 70 9.42 -1.86 -10.60
C ASP A 70 10.34 -3.06 -10.37
N LEU A 71 9.81 -4.26 -10.60
CA LEU A 71 10.55 -5.51 -10.34
C LEU A 71 11.71 -5.74 -11.30
N GLN A 72 11.68 -5.14 -12.50
CA GLN A 72 12.73 -5.31 -13.49
C GLN A 72 13.80 -4.22 -13.39
N THR A 73 13.37 -2.96 -13.22
CA THR A 73 14.28 -1.81 -13.27
C THR A 73 14.68 -1.25 -11.92
N GLY A 74 13.89 -1.55 -10.86
CA GLY A 74 14.04 -0.94 -9.54
C GLY A 74 13.56 0.51 -9.47
N GLU A 75 13.01 1.05 -10.55
CA GLU A 75 12.44 2.40 -10.57
C GLU A 75 11.32 2.49 -9.52
N THR A 76 11.34 3.54 -8.73
CA THR A 76 10.48 3.66 -7.55
C THR A 76 9.60 4.90 -7.65
N ASP A 77 8.29 4.67 -7.59
CA ASP A 77 7.30 5.72 -7.40
C ASP A 77 6.86 5.76 -5.95
N TYR A 78 6.54 6.93 -5.45
CA TYR A 78 5.89 7.06 -4.15
C TYR A 78 4.90 8.22 -4.16
N ILE A 79 3.89 8.11 -3.31
CA ILE A 79 2.82 9.10 -3.23
C ILE A 79 2.29 9.17 -1.79
N VAL A 80 1.98 10.37 -1.32
CA VAL A 80 1.29 10.54 -0.03
C VAL A 80 -0.20 10.40 -0.27
N LEU A 81 -0.82 9.48 0.44
CA LEU A 81 -2.26 9.24 0.44
C LEU A 81 -2.82 9.59 1.81
N ARG A 82 -3.90 10.37 1.81
CA ARG A 82 -4.63 10.77 3.01
C ARG A 82 -5.99 10.11 3.03
N ASP A 83 -6.73 10.34 4.07
CA ASP A 83 -8.11 9.89 4.20
C ASP A 83 -8.88 10.09 2.89
N SER A 84 -9.51 9.04 2.40
CA SER A 84 -10.27 8.93 1.16
C SER A 84 -9.45 8.82 -0.14
N ASP A 85 -8.14 9.01 -0.10
CA ASP A 85 -7.30 8.83 -1.28
C ASP A 85 -7.11 7.35 -1.61
N SER A 86 -6.94 7.06 -2.89
CA SER A 86 -6.69 5.70 -3.37
C SER A 86 -5.78 5.67 -4.58
N VAL A 87 -5.13 4.52 -4.79
CA VAL A 87 -4.16 4.31 -5.86
C VAL A 87 -4.26 2.87 -6.37
N LEU A 88 -4.00 2.68 -7.66
CA LEU A 88 -3.87 1.36 -8.26
C LEU A 88 -2.40 1.04 -8.48
N ILE A 89 -1.97 -0.14 -8.01
CA ILE A 89 -0.60 -0.64 -8.14
C ILE A 89 -0.61 -1.79 -9.15
N PRO A 90 0.07 -1.65 -10.29
CA PRO A 90 0.17 -2.72 -11.27
C PRO A 90 0.86 -3.97 -10.72
N ASN A 91 0.61 -5.11 -11.36
CA ASN A 91 1.07 -6.41 -10.91
C ASN A 91 2.58 -6.68 -11.12
N ASP A 92 3.29 -5.76 -11.75
CA ASP A 92 4.74 -5.84 -11.97
C ASP A 92 5.55 -5.02 -10.96
N LYS A 93 4.91 -4.61 -9.86
CA LYS A 93 5.53 -3.79 -8.82
C LYS A 93 5.60 -4.51 -7.47
N ALA A 94 6.68 -4.30 -6.74
CA ALA A 94 6.69 -4.55 -5.31
C ALA A 94 6.02 -3.36 -4.61
N HIS A 95 5.23 -3.62 -3.59
CA HIS A 95 4.40 -2.63 -2.93
C HIS A 95 4.63 -2.60 -1.43
N GLY A 96 4.63 -1.42 -0.87
CA GLY A 96 4.68 -1.21 0.57
C GLY A 96 4.26 0.21 0.93
N PHE A 97 4.08 0.46 2.23
CA PHE A 97 3.75 1.79 2.70
C PHE A 97 4.30 2.05 4.10
N LEU A 98 4.41 3.33 4.41
CA LEU A 98 4.74 3.84 5.75
C LEU A 98 3.56 4.68 6.24
N THR A 99 3.04 4.37 7.43
CA THR A 99 2.01 5.22 8.05
C THR A 99 2.64 6.51 8.58
N LEU A 100 1.91 7.61 8.43
CA LEU A 100 2.35 8.93 8.88
C LEU A 100 1.59 9.42 10.12
N GLU A 101 0.57 8.67 10.54
CA GLU A 101 -0.27 8.97 11.70
C GLU A 101 -0.58 7.69 12.46
N PRO A 102 -0.85 7.78 13.77
CA PRO A 102 -1.38 6.64 14.51
C PRO A 102 -2.81 6.31 14.04
N ASN A 103 -3.24 5.08 14.26
CA ASN A 103 -4.58 4.60 13.94
C ASN A 103 -4.94 4.74 12.45
N THR A 104 -3.97 4.52 11.58
CA THR A 104 -4.17 4.53 10.13
C THR A 104 -4.77 3.20 9.67
N ILE A 105 -5.81 3.29 8.86
CA ILE A 105 -6.53 2.12 8.32
C ILE A 105 -6.46 2.16 6.80
N VAL A 106 -5.97 1.05 6.22
CA VAL A 106 -5.79 0.89 4.78
C VAL A 106 -6.55 -0.34 4.32
N VAL A 107 -7.32 -0.19 3.25
CA VAL A 107 -8.08 -1.28 2.61
C VAL A 107 -7.41 -1.63 1.29
N TYR A 108 -7.25 -2.91 1.03
CA TYR A 108 -6.70 -3.44 -0.23
C TYR A 108 -7.75 -4.29 -0.93
N LEU A 109 -7.95 -4.03 -2.22
CA LEU A 109 -8.59 -4.98 -3.12
C LEU A 109 -7.50 -5.59 -4.00
N VAL A 110 -7.42 -6.91 -4.03
CA VAL A 110 -6.33 -7.62 -4.70
C VAL A 110 -6.89 -8.49 -5.81
N GLU A 111 -6.37 -8.32 -7.02
CA GLU A 111 -6.61 -9.21 -8.15
C GLU A 111 -5.45 -10.18 -8.27
N GLY A 112 -5.73 -11.47 -8.35
CA GLY A 112 -4.76 -12.56 -8.34
C GLY A 112 -4.82 -13.33 -7.02
N GLU A 113 -5.03 -14.64 -7.12
CA GLU A 113 -5.14 -15.51 -5.95
C GLU A 113 -3.89 -15.45 -5.07
N TYR A 114 -4.09 -15.41 -3.76
CA TYR A 114 -2.98 -15.45 -2.81
C TYR A 114 -2.25 -16.79 -2.89
N ASN A 115 -0.95 -16.74 -3.10
CA ASN A 115 -0.08 -17.88 -3.17
C ASN A 115 1.16 -17.66 -2.30
N PRO A 116 1.18 -18.15 -1.06
CA PRO A 116 2.29 -17.91 -0.14
C PRO A 116 3.62 -18.51 -0.64
N ASP A 117 3.58 -19.53 -1.49
CA ASP A 117 4.79 -20.14 -2.05
C ASP A 117 5.48 -19.23 -3.09
N SER A 118 4.75 -18.26 -3.63
CA SER A 118 5.26 -17.32 -4.63
C SER A 118 5.34 -15.88 -4.11
N GLU A 119 5.06 -15.67 -2.83
CA GLU A 119 5.17 -14.35 -2.20
C GLU A 119 6.61 -14.07 -1.79
N HIS A 120 7.07 -12.85 -2.07
CA HIS A 120 8.41 -12.39 -1.77
C HIS A 120 8.40 -11.03 -1.09
N SER A 121 9.43 -10.77 -0.30
CA SER A 121 9.67 -9.47 0.34
C SER A 121 11.02 -8.92 -0.05
N VAL A 122 11.07 -7.63 -0.36
CA VAL A 122 12.32 -6.89 -0.57
C VAL A 122 12.56 -6.05 0.67
N VAL A 123 13.79 -6.13 1.21
CA VAL A 123 14.15 -5.31 2.37
C VAL A 123 14.19 -3.84 1.97
N TRP A 124 13.43 -3.01 2.66
CA TRP A 124 13.24 -1.59 2.31
C TRP A 124 14.55 -0.80 2.24
N THR A 125 15.54 -1.15 3.06
CA THR A 125 16.84 -0.47 3.09
C THR A 125 17.69 -0.75 1.86
N THR A 126 17.38 -1.77 1.07
CA THR A 126 18.10 -2.08 -0.17
C THR A 126 17.68 -1.19 -1.34
N ASN A 127 16.57 -0.47 -1.21
CA ASN A 127 16.12 0.49 -2.21
C ASN A 127 16.42 1.92 -1.70
N PRO A 128 17.34 2.65 -2.38
CA PRO A 128 17.76 3.97 -1.90
C PRO A 128 16.61 4.99 -1.79
N VAL A 129 15.67 4.98 -2.72
CA VAL A 129 14.54 5.92 -2.72
C VAL A 129 13.63 5.63 -1.54
N VAL A 130 13.24 4.38 -1.34
CA VAL A 130 12.37 3.98 -0.22
C VAL A 130 13.05 4.32 1.11
N LYS A 131 14.33 3.96 1.24
CA LYS A 131 15.12 4.24 2.44
C LYS A 131 15.15 5.73 2.76
N ASP A 132 15.44 6.58 1.78
CA ASP A 132 15.53 8.02 1.97
C ASP A 132 14.17 8.61 2.36
N VAL A 133 13.10 8.22 1.67
CA VAL A 133 11.76 8.74 1.95
C VAL A 133 11.29 8.31 3.34
N VAL A 134 11.46 7.04 3.70
CA VAL A 134 11.10 6.53 5.04
C VAL A 134 11.85 7.28 6.12
N ASN A 135 13.17 7.43 5.96
CA ASN A 135 14.00 8.11 6.97
C ASN A 135 13.68 9.61 7.08
N ASN A 136 13.34 10.26 5.96
CA ASN A 136 12.96 11.67 5.97
C ASN A 136 11.64 11.88 6.72
N PHE A 137 10.65 11.02 6.53
CA PHE A 137 9.37 11.14 7.21
C PHE A 137 9.46 10.80 8.70
N ARG A 138 10.13 9.72 9.06
CA ARG A 138 10.19 9.30 10.47
C ARG A 138 11.19 10.10 11.33
N GLY A 139 12.19 10.68 10.71
CA GLY A 139 13.23 11.40 11.45
C GLY A 139 13.89 10.49 12.52
N ASN A 140 13.80 10.91 13.78
CA ASN A 140 14.33 10.15 14.92
C ASN A 140 13.30 9.23 15.58
N HIS A 141 12.08 9.17 15.06
CA HIS A 141 11.06 8.28 15.60
C HIS A 141 11.36 6.83 15.25
N PRO A 142 11.05 5.88 16.15
CA PRO A 142 11.27 4.46 15.86
C PRO A 142 10.39 3.99 14.72
N LEU A 143 10.94 3.13 13.87
CA LEU A 143 10.19 2.44 12.83
C LEU A 143 9.53 1.21 13.43
N VAL A 144 8.21 1.08 13.23
CA VAL A 144 7.46 -0.11 13.62
C VAL A 144 7.39 -1.03 12.40
N ILE A 145 8.03 -2.18 12.47
CA ILE A 145 8.16 -3.11 11.35
C ILE A 145 8.23 -4.55 11.87
N SER A 146 7.65 -5.50 11.12
CA SER A 146 7.75 -6.90 11.48
C SER A 146 9.17 -7.43 11.23
N GLU A 147 9.53 -8.50 11.93
CA GLU A 147 10.82 -9.16 11.72
C GLU A 147 10.97 -9.64 10.27
N LYS A 148 9.91 -10.22 9.71
CA LYS A 148 9.87 -10.67 8.32
C LYS A 148 10.20 -9.54 7.34
N ASP A 149 9.60 -8.38 7.50
CA ASP A 149 9.82 -7.25 6.60
C ASP A 149 11.18 -6.59 6.83
N ALA A 150 11.71 -6.66 8.05
CA ALA A 150 13.03 -6.11 8.36
C ALA A 150 14.18 -6.90 7.74
N ILE A 151 14.07 -8.22 7.66
CA ILE A 151 15.13 -9.11 7.17
C ILE A 151 14.89 -9.61 5.75
N GLY A 152 13.67 -9.50 5.23
CA GLY A 152 13.28 -10.01 3.92
C GLY A 152 12.94 -11.50 3.93
N LYS A 153 12.44 -11.95 2.78
CA LYS A 153 12.02 -13.35 2.59
C LYS A 153 12.39 -13.86 1.20
#